data_ff0854749c4e511b35f716518f02406a
#
_entry.id   ff0854749c4e511b35f716518f02406a
#
_cell.length_a   1.000
_cell.length_b   1.000
_cell.length_c   1.000
_cell.angle_alpha   90.00
_cell.angle_beta   90.00
_cell.angle_gamma   90.00
#
_symmetry.space_group_name_H-M   'P 1'
#
loop_
_entity.id
_entity.type
_entity.pdbx_description
1 polymer ?
#
loop_
_entity_poly.entity_id
_entity_poly.type
_entity_poly.pdbx_seq_one_letter_code
_entity_poly.pdbx_strand_id
1 'polypeptide(L)'
;MIGDTLKGAGTHLAVLDGTVLDALGQLQGKYDAEFVARMITMFMETALVLLIRLKEGVANGDFVALHHASHELKSCSATIGAYSLAAHCERLEVMVRERLVPDTASSVEAIGIEYRRAEAALIARLAGLDLVQSDRAPQITTPSLQPTHIEKPR
;
A
#
# COMPACT_ATOMS: atom_id res chain seq x y z
N MET A 1 -6.68 44.00 -20.63
CA MET A 1 -7.93 43.35 -20.29
C MET A 1 -7.83 41.87 -20.55
N ILE A 2 -8.31 41.09 -19.66
CA ILE A 2 -8.37 39.64 -19.59
C ILE A 2 -7.14 39.09 -18.87
N GLY A 3 -7.33 38.98 -17.54
CA GLY A 3 -6.51 38.15 -16.69
C GLY A 3 -6.76 36.67 -17.01
N ASP A 4 -5.77 36.01 -17.51
CA ASP A 4 -5.81 34.57 -17.66
C ASP A 4 -5.20 33.95 -16.40
N THR A 5 -6.09 33.44 -15.61
CA THR A 5 -5.79 32.69 -14.38
C THR A 5 -5.20 31.35 -14.80
N LEU A 6 -3.88 31.29 -14.96
CA LEU A 6 -3.17 30.03 -14.98
C LEU A 6 -3.22 29.41 -13.56
N LYS A 7 -4.34 28.82 -13.29
CA LYS A 7 -4.52 27.90 -12.18
C LYS A 7 -3.66 26.68 -12.47
N GLY A 8 -2.39 26.73 -12.01
CA GLY A 8 -1.52 25.57 -11.95
C GLY A 8 -2.21 24.52 -11.11
N ALA A 9 -2.93 23.62 -11.75
CA ALA A 9 -3.35 22.37 -11.14
C ALA A 9 -2.08 21.55 -10.92
N GLY A 10 -1.42 21.78 -9.78
CA GLY A 10 -0.54 20.79 -9.22
C GLY A 10 -1.40 19.54 -9.05
N THR A 11 -1.23 18.59 -9.94
CA THR A 11 -1.80 17.26 -9.79
C THR A 11 -1.20 16.67 -8.51
N HIS A 12 -1.89 16.86 -7.41
CA HIS A 12 -1.59 16.20 -6.16
C HIS A 12 -1.91 14.73 -6.42
N LEU A 13 -0.89 13.95 -6.80
CA LEU A 13 -1.04 12.51 -6.93
C LEU A 13 -1.61 12.01 -5.61
N ALA A 14 -2.73 11.31 -5.68
CA ALA A 14 -3.29 10.67 -4.50
C ALA A 14 -2.20 9.79 -3.85
N VAL A 15 -2.14 9.80 -2.53
CA VAL A 15 -1.17 9.01 -1.77
C VAL A 15 -1.27 7.53 -2.11
N LEU A 16 -2.51 7.07 -2.35
CA LEU A 16 -2.84 5.70 -2.73
C LEU A 16 -3.98 5.72 -3.75
N ASP A 17 -3.80 5.03 -4.86
CA ASP A 17 -4.88 4.75 -5.81
C ASP A 17 -5.63 3.49 -5.39
N GLY A 18 -6.78 3.68 -4.72
CA GLY A 18 -7.61 2.59 -4.22
C GLY A 18 -8.14 1.66 -5.32
N THR A 19 -8.27 2.15 -6.57
CA THR A 19 -8.76 1.35 -7.70
C THR A 19 -7.81 0.20 -8.04
N VAL A 20 -6.52 0.36 -7.80
CA VAL A 20 -5.51 -0.69 -7.99
C VAL A 20 -5.76 -1.86 -7.03
N LEU A 21 -5.98 -1.57 -5.75
CA LEU A 21 -6.29 -2.58 -4.75
C LEU A 21 -7.62 -3.28 -5.01
N ASP A 22 -8.62 -2.53 -5.48
CA ASP A 22 -9.92 -3.09 -5.86
C ASP A 22 -9.78 -4.03 -7.08
N ALA A 23 -9.00 -3.65 -8.08
CA ALA A 23 -8.71 -4.49 -9.24
C ALA A 23 -7.95 -5.76 -8.84
N LEU A 24 -6.95 -5.65 -7.96
CA LEU A 24 -6.23 -6.80 -7.42
C LEU A 24 -7.17 -7.77 -6.69
N GLY A 25 -8.11 -7.24 -5.88
CA GLY A 25 -9.09 -8.05 -5.18
C GLY A 25 -10.06 -8.80 -6.11
N GLN A 26 -10.26 -8.31 -7.33
CA GLN A 26 -11.21 -8.87 -8.30
C GLN A 26 -10.59 -9.83 -9.32
N LEU A 27 -9.29 -10.11 -9.25
CA LEU A 27 -8.57 -10.91 -10.25
C LEU A 27 -9.18 -12.29 -10.53
N GLN A 28 -9.90 -12.87 -9.58
CA GLN A 28 -10.54 -14.18 -9.69
C GLN A 28 -12.08 -14.09 -9.88
N GLY A 29 -12.59 -12.96 -10.32
CA GLY A 29 -14.01 -12.75 -10.59
C GLY A 29 -14.89 -12.54 -9.36
N LYS A 30 -14.37 -12.75 -8.15
CA LYS A 30 -15.00 -12.42 -6.87
C LYS A 30 -13.99 -11.67 -6.01
N TYR A 31 -14.43 -10.59 -5.37
CA TYR A 31 -13.55 -9.80 -4.52
C TYR A 31 -13.01 -10.61 -3.34
N ASP A 32 -11.69 -10.72 -3.27
CA ASP A 32 -10.94 -11.44 -2.24
C ASP A 32 -10.23 -10.43 -1.31
N ALA A 33 -10.90 -10.11 -0.21
CA ALA A 33 -10.38 -9.17 0.79
C ALA A 33 -9.14 -9.71 1.51
N GLU A 34 -9.05 -11.01 1.72
CA GLU A 34 -7.90 -11.65 2.35
C GLU A 34 -6.66 -11.57 1.46
N PHE A 35 -6.82 -11.78 0.15
CA PHE A 35 -5.74 -11.59 -0.81
C PHE A 35 -5.22 -10.15 -0.80
N VAL A 36 -6.12 -9.15 -0.81
CA VAL A 36 -5.73 -7.73 -0.74
C VAL A 36 -5.00 -7.43 0.57
N ALA A 37 -5.48 -7.93 1.70
CA ALA A 37 -4.82 -7.75 3.00
C ALA A 37 -3.40 -8.35 3.01
N ARG A 38 -3.21 -9.54 2.44
CA ARG A 38 -1.88 -10.15 2.29
C ARG A 38 -0.96 -9.31 1.42
N MET A 39 -1.45 -8.81 0.29
CA MET A 39 -0.66 -7.94 -0.60
C MET A 39 -0.20 -6.66 0.10
N ILE A 40 -1.07 -6.03 0.87
CA ILE A 40 -0.73 -4.84 1.66
C ILE A 40 0.36 -5.18 2.70
N THR A 41 0.19 -6.25 3.45
CA THR A 41 1.15 -6.67 4.48
C THR A 41 2.52 -6.97 3.88
N MET A 42 2.58 -7.74 2.80
CA MET A 42 3.82 -8.04 2.10
C MET A 42 4.52 -6.77 1.58
N PHE A 43 3.75 -5.83 1.03
CA PHE A 43 4.31 -4.55 0.60
C PHE A 43 4.93 -3.80 1.77
N MET A 44 4.24 -3.67 2.90
CA MET A 44 4.73 -2.93 4.06
C MET A 44 6.02 -3.54 4.62
N GLU A 45 6.09 -4.86 4.74
CA GLU A 45 7.28 -5.59 5.19
C GLU A 45 8.47 -5.38 4.23
N THR A 46 8.23 -5.53 2.93
CA THR A 46 9.25 -5.34 1.89
C THR A 46 9.75 -3.89 1.88
N ALA A 47 8.84 -2.92 1.93
CA ALA A 47 9.18 -1.50 1.90
C ALA A 47 10.05 -1.09 3.10
N LEU A 48 9.78 -1.61 4.31
CA LEU A 48 10.61 -1.34 5.48
C LEU A 48 12.06 -1.81 5.30
N VAL A 49 12.25 -3.01 4.76
CA VAL A 49 13.60 -3.54 4.46
C VAL A 49 14.31 -2.66 3.43
N LEU A 50 13.60 -2.25 2.39
CA LEU A 50 14.17 -1.39 1.33
C LEU A 50 14.52 0.01 1.84
N LEU A 51 13.70 0.59 2.73
CA LEU A 51 14.00 1.87 3.38
C LEU A 51 15.26 1.81 4.24
N ILE A 52 15.49 0.70 4.93
CA ILE A 52 16.73 0.46 5.69
C ILE A 52 17.92 0.43 4.73
N ARG A 53 17.84 -0.33 3.63
CA ARG A 53 18.90 -0.40 2.61
C ARG A 53 19.19 0.95 1.97
N LEU A 54 18.17 1.78 1.73
CA LEU A 54 18.36 3.13 1.22
C LEU A 54 19.16 4.00 2.22
N LYS A 55 18.83 3.96 3.50
CA LYS A 55 19.56 4.69 4.55
C LYS A 55 21.00 4.23 4.69
N GLU A 56 21.22 2.92 4.68
CA GLU A 56 22.57 2.33 4.71
C GLU A 56 23.37 2.70 3.45
N GLY A 57 22.73 2.68 2.28
CA GLY A 57 23.35 3.09 1.02
C GLY A 57 23.82 4.54 1.04
N VAL A 58 23.03 5.46 1.62
CA VAL A 58 23.45 6.86 1.83
C VAL A 58 24.62 6.93 2.80
N ALA A 59 24.53 6.26 3.95
CA ALA A 59 25.58 6.30 4.98
C ALA A 59 26.93 5.77 4.50
N ASN A 60 26.92 4.78 3.61
CA ASN A 60 28.11 4.13 3.07
C ASN A 60 28.56 4.68 1.70
N GLY A 61 27.80 5.61 1.11
CA GLY A 61 28.06 6.09 -0.26
C GLY A 61 27.92 5.00 -1.32
N ASP A 62 27.08 3.98 -1.06
CA ASP A 62 26.87 2.84 -1.94
C ASP A 62 25.77 3.11 -2.97
N PHE A 63 26.20 3.67 -4.12
CA PHE A 63 25.28 4.00 -5.23
C PHE A 63 24.65 2.77 -5.88
N VAL A 64 25.29 1.62 -5.83
CA VAL A 64 24.72 0.38 -6.37
C VAL A 64 23.57 -0.09 -5.49
N ALA A 65 23.78 -0.11 -4.19
CA ALA A 65 22.72 -0.43 -3.23
C ALA A 65 21.54 0.55 -3.31
N LEU A 66 21.82 1.86 -3.42
CA LEU A 66 20.79 2.90 -3.60
C LEU A 66 19.97 2.68 -4.87
N HIS A 67 20.63 2.38 -6.00
CA HIS A 67 19.95 2.10 -7.26
C HIS A 67 19.03 0.88 -7.15
N HIS A 68 19.55 -0.23 -6.65
CA HIS A 68 18.74 -1.46 -6.51
C HIS A 68 17.56 -1.28 -5.58
N ALA A 69 17.77 -0.70 -4.40
CA ALA A 69 16.71 -0.51 -3.42
C ALA A 69 15.64 0.47 -3.91
N SER A 70 16.03 1.57 -4.58
CA SER A 70 15.05 2.52 -5.15
C SER A 70 14.25 1.91 -6.30
N HIS A 71 14.89 1.13 -7.17
CA HIS A 71 14.22 0.44 -8.27
C HIS A 71 13.18 -0.58 -7.77
N GLU A 72 13.56 -1.39 -6.79
CA GLU A 72 12.67 -2.39 -6.19
C GLU A 72 11.49 -1.72 -5.46
N LEU A 73 11.77 -0.68 -4.66
CA LEU A 73 10.73 0.06 -3.95
C LEU A 73 9.78 0.79 -4.93
N LYS A 74 10.29 1.35 -6.03
CA LYS A 74 9.47 1.92 -7.11
C LYS A 74 8.47 0.88 -7.64
N SER A 75 8.97 -0.29 -7.97
CA SER A 75 8.17 -1.35 -8.58
C SER A 75 7.07 -1.87 -7.65
N CYS A 76 7.39 -2.17 -6.39
CA CYS A 76 6.38 -2.65 -5.45
C CYS A 76 5.38 -1.55 -5.06
N SER A 77 5.81 -0.29 -4.99
CA SER A 77 4.93 0.86 -4.74
C SER A 77 3.90 1.06 -5.86
N ALA A 78 4.33 0.94 -7.12
CA ALA A 78 3.44 1.03 -8.28
C ALA A 78 2.42 -0.12 -8.28
N THR A 79 2.84 -1.34 -7.92
CA THR A 79 1.97 -2.52 -7.85
C THR A 79 0.84 -2.36 -6.84
N ILE A 80 1.06 -1.65 -5.73
CA ILE A 80 0.05 -1.42 -4.69
C ILE A 80 -0.75 -0.11 -4.91
N GLY A 81 -0.42 0.68 -5.94
CA GLY A 81 -1.06 1.96 -6.24
C GLY A 81 -0.49 3.16 -5.48
N ALA A 82 0.67 3.02 -4.82
CA ALA A 82 1.36 4.12 -4.13
C ALA A 82 2.25 4.91 -5.11
N TYR A 83 1.63 5.55 -6.10
CA TYR A 83 2.32 6.20 -7.22
C TYR A 83 3.18 7.40 -6.81
N SER A 84 2.78 8.15 -5.78
CA SER A 84 3.60 9.25 -5.27
C SER A 84 4.93 8.73 -4.71
N LEU A 85 4.89 7.65 -3.94
CA LEU A 85 6.10 6.98 -3.43
C LEU A 85 6.95 6.43 -4.58
N ALA A 86 6.33 5.78 -5.57
CA ALA A 86 7.04 5.30 -6.76
C ALA A 86 7.76 6.42 -7.52
N ALA A 87 7.13 7.60 -7.66
CA ALA A 87 7.74 8.76 -8.31
C ALA A 87 8.95 9.33 -7.54
N HIS A 88 8.92 9.29 -6.20
CA HIS A 88 10.09 9.68 -5.39
C HIS A 88 11.24 8.69 -5.55
N CYS A 89 10.95 7.39 -5.61
CA CYS A 89 11.95 6.35 -5.87
C CYS A 89 12.59 6.50 -7.27
N GLU A 90 11.77 6.78 -8.28
CA GLU A 90 12.27 7.03 -9.65
C GLU A 90 13.22 8.21 -9.73
N ARG A 91 12.91 9.31 -9.04
CA ARG A 91 13.82 10.47 -8.97
C ARG A 91 15.15 10.09 -8.34
N LEU A 92 15.16 9.34 -7.24
CA LEU A 92 16.39 8.87 -6.63
C LEU A 92 17.17 7.95 -7.57
N GLU A 93 16.50 7.04 -8.28
CA GLU A 93 17.12 6.14 -9.26
C GLU A 93 17.84 6.92 -10.37
N VAL A 94 17.19 7.96 -10.90
CA VAL A 94 17.81 8.86 -11.90
C VAL A 94 19.03 9.59 -11.33
N MET A 95 18.90 10.19 -10.13
CA MET A 95 19.99 10.93 -9.47
C MET A 95 21.22 10.05 -9.22
N VAL A 96 20.99 8.82 -8.75
CA VAL A 96 22.05 7.84 -8.50
C VAL A 96 22.76 7.45 -9.80
N ARG A 97 22.00 7.21 -10.86
CA ARG A 97 22.54 6.88 -12.19
C ARG A 97 23.39 8.02 -12.76
N GLU A 98 22.96 9.25 -12.58
CA GLU A 98 23.66 10.45 -13.05
C GLU A 98 24.76 10.91 -12.07
N ARG A 99 24.96 10.21 -10.97
CA ARG A 99 25.94 10.52 -9.91
C ARG A 99 25.78 11.91 -9.31
N LEU A 100 24.55 12.38 -9.18
CA LEU A 100 24.21 13.65 -8.53
C LEU A 100 24.22 13.46 -7.00
N VAL A 101 25.41 13.42 -6.42
CA VAL A 101 25.67 13.01 -5.02
C VAL A 101 25.03 13.91 -3.95
N PRO A 102 24.95 15.27 -4.11
CA PRO A 102 24.64 16.15 -2.98
C PRO A 102 23.25 15.93 -2.36
N ASP A 103 22.29 15.37 -3.12
CA ASP A 103 20.87 15.32 -2.73
C ASP A 103 20.31 13.92 -2.44
N THR A 104 21.14 12.87 -2.42
CA THR A 104 20.67 11.51 -2.19
C THR A 104 20.06 11.34 -0.79
N ALA A 105 20.67 11.95 0.23
CA ALA A 105 20.18 11.90 1.61
C ALA A 105 18.78 12.54 1.74
N SER A 106 18.60 13.74 1.17
CA SER A 106 17.31 14.45 1.15
C SER A 106 16.25 13.66 0.37
N SER A 107 16.65 13.02 -0.72
CA SER A 107 15.74 12.17 -1.51
C SER A 107 15.30 10.93 -0.76
N VAL A 108 16.19 10.27 -0.02
CA VAL A 108 15.85 9.12 0.83
C VAL A 108 14.94 9.55 1.99
N GLU A 109 15.16 10.73 2.57
CA GLU A 109 14.26 11.28 3.59
C GLU A 109 12.86 11.54 3.03
N ALA A 110 12.76 12.15 1.84
CA ALA A 110 11.49 12.36 1.15
C ALA A 110 10.75 11.05 0.84
N ILE A 111 11.47 10.01 0.42
CA ILE A 111 10.92 8.65 0.24
C ILE A 111 10.36 8.12 1.57
N GLY A 112 11.06 8.31 2.68
CA GLY A 112 10.60 7.90 4.00
C GLY A 112 9.33 8.64 4.44
N ILE A 113 9.18 9.91 4.09
CA ILE A 113 7.95 10.70 4.36
C ILE A 113 6.79 10.16 3.52
N GLU A 114 6.99 9.96 2.23
CA GLU A 114 5.93 9.42 1.34
C GLU A 114 5.54 7.99 1.71
N TYR A 115 6.49 7.15 2.15
CA TYR A 115 6.17 5.83 2.67
C TYR A 115 5.24 5.90 3.87
N ARG A 116 5.51 6.76 4.86
CA ARG A 116 4.63 6.90 6.05
C ARG A 116 3.22 7.33 5.66
N ARG A 117 3.08 8.18 4.64
CA ARG A 117 1.76 8.59 4.12
C ARG A 117 1.03 7.42 3.46
N ALA A 118 1.74 6.64 2.63
CA ALA A 118 1.21 5.45 1.99
C ALA A 118 0.83 4.38 3.04
N GLU A 119 1.69 4.14 4.02
CA GLU A 119 1.45 3.22 5.14
C GLU A 119 0.17 3.56 5.90
N ALA A 120 -0.04 4.83 6.27
CA ALA A 120 -1.26 5.27 6.94
C ALA A 120 -2.52 5.01 6.11
N ALA A 121 -2.47 5.25 4.79
CA ALA A 121 -3.57 4.97 3.88
C ALA A 121 -3.83 3.46 3.72
N LEU A 122 -2.78 2.64 3.70
CA LEU A 122 -2.88 1.18 3.62
C LEU A 122 -3.44 0.58 4.90
N ILE A 123 -3.04 1.08 6.08
CA ILE A 123 -3.60 0.67 7.38
C ILE A 123 -5.09 1.00 7.44
N ALA A 124 -5.50 2.18 6.99
CA ALA A 124 -6.92 2.54 6.91
C ALA A 124 -7.70 1.60 5.96
N ARG A 125 -7.06 1.19 4.85
CA ARG A 125 -7.66 0.22 3.93
C ARG A 125 -7.83 -1.16 4.58
N LEU A 126 -6.84 -1.65 5.31
CA LEU A 126 -6.91 -2.91 6.07
C LEU A 126 -8.05 -2.90 7.07
N ALA A 127 -8.20 -1.83 7.86
CA ALA A 127 -9.30 -1.68 8.80
C ALA A 127 -10.68 -1.74 8.12
N GLY A 128 -10.81 -1.16 6.92
CA GLY A 128 -12.03 -1.26 6.10
C GLY A 128 -12.33 -2.68 5.61
N LEU A 129 -11.31 -3.47 5.29
CA LEU A 129 -11.47 -4.87 4.86
C LEU A 129 -11.94 -5.76 6.02
N ASP A 130 -11.43 -5.57 7.22
CA ASP A 130 -11.80 -6.31 8.43
C ASP A 130 -13.29 -6.09 8.78
N LEU A 131 -13.80 -4.86 8.63
CA LEU A 131 -15.20 -4.55 8.86
C LEU A 131 -16.13 -5.27 7.87
N VAL A 132 -15.76 -5.36 6.60
CA VAL A 132 -16.52 -6.08 5.56
C VAL A 132 -16.55 -7.58 5.82
N GLN A 133 -15.49 -8.16 6.38
CA GLN A 133 -15.46 -9.59 6.74
C GLN A 133 -16.29 -9.88 7.99
N SER A 134 -16.31 -8.98 8.97
CA SER A 134 -17.09 -9.12 10.20
C SER A 134 -18.61 -9.15 9.93
N ASP A 135 -19.08 -8.35 8.96
CA ASP A 135 -20.50 -8.37 8.55
C ASP A 135 -20.89 -9.64 7.76
N ARG A 136 -19.91 -10.41 7.30
CA ARG A 136 -20.09 -11.67 6.57
C ARG A 136 -20.02 -12.92 7.43
N ALA A 137 -19.77 -12.80 8.74
CA ALA A 137 -19.79 -13.93 9.65
C ALA A 137 -21.17 -14.62 9.56
N PRO A 138 -21.22 -15.96 9.35
CA PRO A 138 -22.48 -16.67 9.28
C PRO A 138 -23.21 -16.49 10.60
N GLN A 139 -24.42 -15.97 10.55
CA GLN A 139 -25.31 -16.03 11.69
C GLN A 139 -25.52 -17.52 12.02
N ILE A 140 -24.94 -17.94 13.13
CA ILE A 140 -25.17 -19.28 13.66
C ILE A 140 -26.68 -19.34 14.02
N THR A 141 -27.44 -19.86 13.10
CA THR A 141 -28.84 -20.24 13.38
C THR A 141 -28.76 -21.34 14.40
N THR A 142 -29.01 -21.03 15.65
CA THR A 142 -29.27 -22.03 16.68
C THR A 142 -30.45 -22.87 16.21
N PRO A 143 -30.30 -24.21 16.07
CA PRO A 143 -31.45 -25.06 15.77
C PRO A 143 -32.42 -24.98 16.96
N SER A 144 -33.64 -24.54 16.67
CA SER A 144 -34.73 -24.61 17.61
C SER A 144 -34.91 -26.06 18.04
N LEU A 145 -34.58 -26.34 19.28
CA LEU A 145 -34.96 -27.58 19.94
C LEU A 145 -36.50 -27.63 20.01
N GLN A 146 -37.08 -28.41 19.14
CA GLN A 146 -38.50 -28.76 19.26
C GLN A 146 -38.65 -29.63 20.50
N PRO A 147 -39.64 -29.37 21.38
CA PRO A 147 -39.90 -30.23 22.52
C PRO A 147 -40.47 -31.56 22.02
N THR A 148 -39.75 -32.64 22.29
CA THR A 148 -40.24 -34.00 22.07
C THR A 148 -41.46 -34.25 22.91
N HIS A 149 -42.57 -34.52 22.23
CA HIS A 149 -43.83 -34.96 22.82
C HIS A 149 -43.60 -36.34 23.45
N ILE A 150 -43.58 -36.39 24.77
CA ILE A 150 -43.54 -37.65 25.53
C ILE A 150 -44.95 -38.20 25.52
N GLU A 151 -45.17 -39.22 24.72
CA GLU A 151 -46.42 -40.02 24.74
C GLU A 151 -46.39 -40.94 25.94
N LYS A 152 -47.41 -40.83 26.75
CA LYS A 152 -47.60 -41.59 28.01
C LYS A 152 -48.19 -42.96 27.69
N PRO A 153 -47.54 -44.07 28.12
CA PRO A 153 -48.19 -45.40 27.93
C PRO A 153 -49.35 -45.63 28.88
N ARG A 154 -50.38 -46.29 28.35
CA ARG A 154 -51.49 -46.76 29.12
C ARG A 154 -51.15 -48.04 29.89
#